data_5e1256635de55b8da890c36cdb4c93fe
#
_entry.id   5e1256635de55b8da890c36cdb4c93fe
#
_cell.length_a   1.000
_cell.length_b   1.000
_cell.length_c   1.000
_cell.angle_alpha   90.00
_cell.angle_beta   90.00
_cell.angle_gamma   90.00
#
_symmetry.space_group_name_H-M   'P 1'
#
loop_
_entity.id
_entity.type
_entity.pdbx_description
1 polymer ?
#
loop_
_entity_poly.entity_id
_entity_poly.type
_entity_poly.pdbx_seq_one_letter_code
_entity_poly.pdbx_strand_id
1 'polypeptide(L)'
;DYQLPKNRQVPGDVRRVKTDSAELKETYERYAMHTHGAVLRDDLAWNEYWLWDSDDVMAAVYYNEKNEPDGYVIYWIANDVFHIKDMIFNNEDARTGLWNFVSAHFSMIDQVEGDTYTDEPLAFLLEDASIKEVISPYFMGRIVDFEAFVEDYPFRPSVLDREWKFTLMDPVMECNQGSFLLTISRDGHGQARRIMEPCEDKISIQTMTTMLMGYKRPEYLAKIGRIQAAEWTIDMLEDAIEQQTPYISDYF
;
A
#
# COMPACT_ATOMS: atom_id res chain seq x y z
N ASP A 1 5.52 -8.24 -29.98
CA ASP A 1 6.47 -9.08 -29.23
C ASP A 1 6.83 -8.33 -27.95
N TYR A 2 6.07 -8.59 -26.88
CA TYR A 2 6.36 -8.00 -25.56
C TYR A 2 7.53 -8.76 -24.97
N GLN A 3 8.63 -8.08 -24.69
CA GLN A 3 9.77 -8.70 -24.03
C GLN A 3 9.57 -8.62 -22.53
N LEU A 4 9.44 -9.78 -21.89
CA LEU A 4 9.54 -9.88 -20.42
C LEU A 4 10.91 -9.38 -19.97
N PRO A 5 11.05 -8.94 -18.69
CA PRO A 5 12.35 -8.53 -18.15
C PRO A 5 13.42 -9.57 -18.43
N LYS A 6 14.61 -9.14 -18.87
CA LYS A 6 15.74 -10.07 -19.06
C LYS A 6 16.02 -10.80 -17.76
N ASN A 7 16.26 -12.11 -17.87
CA ASN A 7 16.74 -12.92 -16.76
C ASN A 7 18.04 -12.33 -16.21
N ARG A 8 17.93 -11.64 -15.07
CA ARG A 8 19.08 -11.19 -14.30
C ARG A 8 19.41 -12.27 -13.29
N GLN A 9 20.71 -12.62 -13.19
CA GLN A 9 21.13 -13.56 -12.17
C GLN A 9 20.91 -12.92 -10.79
N VAL A 10 20.15 -13.60 -9.95
CA VAL A 10 19.92 -13.23 -8.54
C VAL A 10 20.38 -14.36 -7.63
N PRO A 11 20.85 -14.05 -6.42
CA PRO A 11 21.13 -15.07 -5.43
C PRO A 11 19.81 -15.73 -4.99
N GLY A 12 19.79 -17.05 -4.85
CA GLY A 12 18.60 -17.79 -4.45
C GLY A 12 17.79 -18.38 -5.60
N ASP A 13 16.60 -18.87 -5.29
CA ASP A 13 15.75 -19.58 -6.26
C ASP A 13 14.25 -19.46 -5.93
N VAL A 14 13.41 -19.72 -6.93
CA VAL A 14 11.95 -19.72 -6.76
C VAL A 14 11.43 -21.16 -6.80
N ARG A 15 10.63 -21.52 -5.79
CA ARG A 15 10.05 -22.86 -5.65
C ARG A 15 8.54 -22.77 -5.55
N ARG A 16 7.83 -23.70 -6.22
CA ARG A 16 6.38 -23.84 -6.04
C ARG A 16 6.10 -24.39 -4.65
N VAL A 17 5.10 -23.81 -4.00
CA VAL A 17 4.64 -24.19 -2.66
C VAL A 17 3.11 -24.38 -2.69
N LYS A 18 2.57 -24.94 -1.63
CA LYS A 18 1.12 -24.98 -1.45
C LYS A 18 0.61 -23.59 -1.07
N THR A 19 -0.63 -23.27 -1.45
CA THR A 19 -1.28 -21.99 -1.15
C THR A 19 -1.49 -21.76 0.36
N ASP A 20 -1.53 -22.83 1.16
CA ASP A 20 -1.63 -22.79 2.63
C ASP A 20 -0.26 -22.85 3.34
N SER A 21 0.86 -22.69 2.60
CA SER A 21 2.19 -22.81 3.18
C SER A 21 2.50 -21.71 4.19
N ALA A 22 3.26 -22.05 5.22
CA ALA A 22 3.68 -21.10 6.26
C ALA A 22 4.61 -20.01 5.68
N GLU A 23 5.45 -20.36 4.72
CA GLU A 23 6.42 -19.46 4.08
C GLU A 23 5.72 -18.31 3.35
N LEU A 24 4.58 -18.58 2.72
CA LEU A 24 3.78 -17.56 2.04
C LEU A 24 3.19 -16.57 3.07
N LYS A 25 2.62 -17.09 4.16
CA LYS A 25 2.07 -16.26 5.25
C LYS A 25 3.15 -15.41 5.92
N GLU A 26 4.30 -16.00 6.23
CA GLU A 26 5.46 -15.31 6.82
C GLU A 26 5.99 -14.19 5.91
N THR A 27 6.10 -14.46 4.61
CA THR A 27 6.56 -13.47 3.63
C THR A 27 5.60 -12.27 3.57
N TYR A 28 4.29 -12.53 3.53
CA TYR A 28 3.28 -11.48 3.53
C TYR A 28 3.29 -10.67 4.84
N GLU A 29 3.36 -11.31 5.99
CA GLU A 29 3.37 -10.63 7.28
C GLU A 29 4.54 -9.63 7.38
N ARG A 30 5.75 -10.04 6.97
CA ARG A 30 6.90 -9.12 6.91
C ARG A 30 6.67 -7.95 5.97
N TYR A 31 6.08 -8.19 4.82
CA TYR A 31 5.72 -7.13 3.86
C TYR A 31 4.71 -6.17 4.48
N ALA A 32 3.62 -6.69 5.04
CA ALA A 32 2.52 -5.90 5.58
C ALA A 32 2.96 -5.04 6.77
N MET A 33 3.86 -5.52 7.63
CA MET A 33 4.40 -4.75 8.76
C MET A 33 5.18 -3.50 8.34
N HIS A 34 5.65 -3.44 7.10
CA HIS A 34 6.44 -2.31 6.57
C HIS A 34 5.75 -1.57 5.43
N THR A 35 4.50 -1.91 5.13
CA THR A 35 3.75 -1.34 4.01
C THR A 35 2.54 -0.57 4.51
N HIS A 36 2.48 0.72 4.20
CA HIS A 36 1.39 1.59 4.62
C HIS A 36 0.04 1.11 4.07
N GLY A 37 -0.93 0.92 4.95
CA GLY A 37 -2.29 0.50 4.58
C GLY A 37 -2.48 -1.00 4.34
N ALA A 38 -1.42 -1.82 4.36
CA ALA A 38 -1.55 -3.27 4.24
C ALA A 38 -2.26 -3.88 5.45
N VAL A 39 -3.12 -4.86 5.21
CA VAL A 39 -3.85 -5.58 6.26
C VAL A 39 -2.98 -6.67 6.85
N LEU A 40 -2.86 -6.72 8.17
CA LEU A 40 -2.28 -7.89 8.85
C LEU A 40 -3.34 -9.01 8.86
N ARG A 41 -3.08 -10.08 8.10
CA ARG A 41 -4.02 -11.19 7.93
C ARG A 41 -3.91 -12.18 9.07
N ASP A 42 -4.99 -12.35 9.84
CA ASP A 42 -5.18 -13.49 10.73
C ASP A 42 -5.66 -14.73 9.93
N ASP A 43 -5.94 -15.82 10.62
CA ASP A 43 -6.42 -17.05 9.97
C ASP A 43 -7.77 -16.86 9.26
N LEU A 44 -8.64 -15.98 9.76
CA LEU A 44 -9.92 -15.68 9.13
C LEU A 44 -9.70 -14.91 7.82
N ALA A 45 -8.91 -13.85 7.85
CA ALA A 45 -8.57 -13.05 6.67
C ALA A 45 -7.87 -13.90 5.59
N TRP A 46 -6.98 -14.83 5.98
CA TRP A 46 -6.38 -15.77 5.03
C TRP A 46 -7.41 -16.72 4.41
N ASN A 47 -8.39 -17.21 5.18
CA ASN A 47 -9.45 -18.03 4.65
C ASN A 47 -10.34 -17.26 3.67
N GLU A 48 -10.68 -16.01 3.98
CA GLU A 48 -11.44 -15.11 3.08
C GLU A 48 -10.67 -14.78 1.81
N TYR A 49 -9.37 -14.56 1.91
CA TYR A 49 -8.50 -14.29 0.77
C TYR A 49 -8.56 -15.38 -0.31
N TRP A 50 -8.73 -16.66 0.09
CA TRP A 50 -8.82 -17.81 -0.81
C TRP A 50 -10.25 -18.18 -1.21
N LEU A 51 -11.27 -17.58 -0.62
CA LEU A 51 -12.66 -18.04 -0.72
C LEU A 51 -13.20 -18.11 -2.16
N TRP A 52 -12.72 -17.22 -3.03
CA TRP A 52 -13.21 -17.11 -4.40
C TRP A 52 -12.23 -17.65 -5.44
N ASP A 53 -11.17 -18.28 -5.02
CA ASP A 53 -10.18 -18.81 -5.94
C ASP A 53 -10.60 -20.16 -6.51
N SER A 54 -10.19 -20.41 -7.75
CA SER A 54 -10.33 -21.71 -8.38
C SER A 54 -9.29 -22.70 -7.86
N ASP A 55 -9.55 -24.01 -8.03
CA ASP A 55 -8.62 -25.10 -7.67
C ASP A 55 -7.27 -25.01 -8.46
N ASP A 56 -7.23 -24.20 -9.53
CA ASP A 56 -6.06 -24.04 -10.42
C ASP A 56 -5.05 -22.99 -9.93
N VAL A 57 -5.34 -22.28 -8.83
CA VAL A 57 -4.44 -21.27 -8.27
C VAL A 57 -3.18 -21.90 -7.68
N MET A 58 -2.04 -21.40 -8.08
CA MET A 58 -0.71 -21.85 -7.66
C MET A 58 0.02 -20.76 -6.91
N ALA A 59 0.98 -21.16 -6.07
CA ALA A 59 1.88 -20.25 -5.39
C ALA A 59 3.34 -20.66 -5.62
N ALA A 60 4.22 -19.66 -5.73
CA ALA A 60 5.66 -19.86 -5.75
C ALA A 60 6.34 -18.83 -4.85
N VAL A 61 7.33 -19.27 -4.09
CA VAL A 61 8.08 -18.44 -3.13
C VAL A 61 9.54 -18.34 -3.57
N TYR A 62 10.05 -17.11 -3.52
CA TYR A 62 11.48 -16.85 -3.68
C TYR A 62 12.19 -17.03 -2.33
N TYR A 63 13.24 -17.82 -2.33
CA TYR A 63 14.13 -18.03 -1.20
C TYR A 63 15.49 -17.40 -1.47
N ASN A 64 16.00 -16.64 -0.52
CA ASN A 64 17.33 -16.03 -0.60
C ASN A 64 18.46 -17.07 -0.39
N GLU A 65 19.74 -16.64 -0.43
CA GLU A 65 20.91 -17.51 -0.21
C GLU A 65 20.91 -18.24 1.13
N LYS A 66 20.22 -17.70 2.13
CA LYS A 66 20.06 -18.32 3.46
C LYS A 66 18.88 -19.27 3.53
N ASN A 67 18.20 -19.50 2.40
CA ASN A 67 16.98 -20.29 2.33
C ASN A 67 15.82 -19.69 3.15
N GLU A 68 15.76 -18.35 3.28
CA GLU A 68 14.66 -17.61 3.91
C GLU A 68 13.71 -17.12 2.83
N PRO A 69 12.36 -17.17 3.03
CA PRO A 69 11.40 -16.74 2.04
C PRO A 69 11.36 -15.20 2.01
N ASP A 70 11.61 -14.55 0.86
CA ASP A 70 11.67 -13.09 0.72
C ASP A 70 10.67 -12.50 -0.30
N GLY A 71 9.91 -13.32 -0.98
CA GLY A 71 8.88 -12.91 -1.91
C GLY A 71 8.02 -14.08 -2.38
N TYR A 72 6.85 -13.79 -2.92
CA TYR A 72 5.99 -14.81 -3.52
C TYR A 72 5.21 -14.27 -4.71
N VAL A 73 4.74 -15.16 -5.55
CA VAL A 73 3.71 -14.91 -6.57
C VAL A 73 2.59 -15.94 -6.44
N ILE A 74 1.35 -15.45 -6.44
CA ILE A 74 0.13 -16.24 -6.51
C ILE A 74 -0.43 -16.06 -7.92
N TYR A 75 -0.66 -17.16 -8.64
CA TYR A 75 -0.95 -17.10 -10.05
C TYR A 75 -1.74 -18.32 -10.54
N TRP A 76 -2.32 -18.19 -11.72
CA TRP A 76 -2.82 -19.31 -12.53
C TRP A 76 -2.51 -19.07 -14.00
N ILE A 77 -2.57 -20.11 -14.83
CA ILE A 77 -2.37 -20.02 -16.26
C ILE A 77 -3.61 -20.53 -16.96
N ALA A 78 -4.21 -19.69 -17.80
CA ALA A 78 -5.40 -20.02 -18.55
C ALA A 78 -5.38 -19.30 -19.91
N ASN A 79 -5.81 -19.98 -20.98
CA ASN A 79 -5.90 -19.39 -22.33
C ASN A 79 -4.60 -18.70 -22.80
N ASP A 80 -3.44 -19.31 -22.54
CA ASP A 80 -2.12 -18.79 -22.87
C ASP A 80 -1.76 -17.46 -22.17
N VAL A 81 -2.47 -17.13 -21.06
CA VAL A 81 -2.22 -15.97 -20.21
C VAL A 81 -1.72 -16.41 -18.84
N PHE A 82 -0.66 -15.79 -18.37
CA PHE A 82 -0.20 -15.90 -16.99
C PHE A 82 -0.89 -14.82 -16.15
N HIS A 83 -1.81 -15.21 -15.30
CA HIS A 83 -2.54 -14.31 -14.42
C HIS A 83 -1.85 -14.24 -13.06
N ILE A 84 -1.47 -13.04 -12.64
CA ILE A 84 -0.91 -12.77 -11.31
C ILE A 84 -2.05 -12.26 -10.43
N LYS A 85 -2.42 -13.03 -9.40
CA LYS A 85 -3.36 -12.57 -8.37
C LYS A 85 -2.67 -11.61 -7.40
N ASP A 86 -1.46 -11.96 -6.96
CA ASP A 86 -0.69 -11.17 -6.00
C ASP A 86 0.80 -11.47 -6.18
N MET A 87 1.63 -10.45 -6.10
CA MET A 87 3.08 -10.57 -6.14
C MET A 87 3.69 -9.67 -5.08
N ILE A 88 4.22 -10.29 -4.04
CA ILE A 88 4.83 -9.63 -2.90
C ILE A 88 6.33 -9.90 -2.87
N PHE A 89 7.12 -8.87 -2.60
CA PHE A 89 8.56 -8.98 -2.46
C PHE A 89 9.08 -8.03 -1.38
N ASN A 90 9.96 -8.54 -0.54
CA ASN A 90 10.57 -7.77 0.55
C ASN A 90 11.89 -7.09 0.15
N ASN A 91 12.42 -7.41 -1.04
CA ASN A 91 13.63 -6.82 -1.60
C ASN A 91 13.69 -6.98 -3.13
N GLU A 92 14.64 -6.28 -3.77
CA GLU A 92 14.80 -6.26 -5.22
C GLU A 92 15.26 -7.60 -5.82
N ASP A 93 16.02 -8.40 -5.09
CA ASP A 93 16.42 -9.73 -5.54
C ASP A 93 15.20 -10.67 -5.63
N ALA A 94 14.30 -10.61 -4.64
CA ALA A 94 13.04 -11.33 -4.66
C ALA A 94 12.17 -10.88 -5.83
N ARG A 95 12.03 -9.57 -6.06
CA ARG A 95 11.29 -9.03 -7.22
C ARG A 95 11.84 -9.55 -8.54
N THR A 96 13.15 -9.45 -8.71
CA THR A 96 13.81 -9.91 -9.93
C THR A 96 13.67 -11.43 -10.10
N GLY A 97 13.84 -12.21 -9.02
CA GLY A 97 13.67 -13.67 -9.04
C GLY A 97 12.27 -14.11 -9.42
N LEU A 98 11.23 -13.42 -8.90
CA LEU A 98 9.84 -13.70 -9.24
C LEU A 98 9.52 -13.35 -10.70
N TRP A 99 10.02 -12.22 -11.23
CA TRP A 99 9.88 -11.90 -12.65
C TRP A 99 10.64 -12.87 -13.55
N ASN A 100 11.83 -13.38 -13.15
CA ASN A 100 12.53 -14.44 -13.86
C ASN A 100 11.67 -15.73 -13.89
N PHE A 101 10.99 -16.05 -12.78
CA PHE A 101 10.09 -17.20 -12.71
C PHE A 101 8.90 -17.03 -13.69
N VAL A 102 8.25 -15.87 -13.72
CA VAL A 102 7.19 -15.57 -14.69
C VAL A 102 7.74 -15.70 -16.11
N SER A 103 8.90 -15.11 -16.40
CA SER A 103 9.55 -15.14 -17.70
C SER A 103 9.91 -16.57 -18.16
N ALA A 104 10.21 -17.48 -17.24
CA ALA A 104 10.51 -18.87 -17.59
C ALA A 104 9.31 -19.62 -18.22
N HIS A 105 8.10 -19.08 -18.12
CA HIS A 105 6.90 -19.65 -18.74
C HIS A 105 6.67 -19.17 -20.19
N PHE A 106 7.57 -18.38 -20.76
CA PHE A 106 7.42 -17.74 -22.10
C PHE A 106 7.00 -18.67 -23.24
N SER A 107 7.34 -19.96 -23.14
CA SER A 107 6.96 -20.94 -24.17
C SER A 107 5.52 -21.46 -24.05
N MET A 108 4.84 -21.10 -22.97
CA MET A 108 3.48 -21.57 -22.62
C MET A 108 2.45 -20.42 -22.56
N ILE A 109 2.90 -19.18 -22.64
CA ILE A 109 2.06 -18.00 -22.47
C ILE A 109 2.38 -16.96 -23.53
N ASP A 110 1.35 -16.25 -23.97
CA ASP A 110 1.46 -15.12 -24.91
C ASP A 110 1.39 -13.77 -24.17
N GLN A 111 0.84 -13.75 -22.96
CA GLN A 111 0.55 -12.53 -22.20
C GLN A 111 0.71 -12.78 -20.69
N VAL A 112 1.04 -11.70 -19.95
CA VAL A 112 0.98 -11.64 -18.49
C VAL A 112 -0.02 -10.57 -18.11
N GLU A 113 -0.97 -10.89 -17.24
CA GLU A 113 -1.95 -9.96 -16.67
C GLU A 113 -1.89 -10.06 -15.15
N GLY A 114 -2.13 -8.94 -14.47
CA GLY A 114 -2.19 -8.93 -13.01
C GLY A 114 -2.48 -7.54 -12.46
N ASP A 115 -2.85 -7.52 -11.20
CA ASP A 115 -3.04 -6.28 -10.47
C ASP A 115 -1.73 -5.82 -9.84
N THR A 116 -1.54 -4.51 -9.80
CA THR A 116 -0.40 -3.88 -9.15
C THR A 116 -0.86 -2.61 -8.45
N TYR A 117 -0.01 -2.03 -7.62
CA TYR A 117 -0.36 -0.79 -6.92
C TYR A 117 0.03 0.45 -7.72
N THR A 118 -0.59 1.58 -7.37
CA THR A 118 -0.57 2.83 -8.15
C THR A 118 0.82 3.37 -8.47
N ASP A 119 1.82 3.12 -7.61
CA ASP A 119 3.18 3.67 -7.76
C ASP A 119 4.20 2.61 -8.18
N GLU A 120 3.78 1.41 -8.56
CA GLU A 120 4.69 0.42 -9.14
C GLU A 120 5.16 0.89 -10.51
N PRO A 121 6.46 1.15 -10.70
CA PRO A 121 6.98 1.67 -11.97
C PRO A 121 7.20 0.55 -12.99
N LEU A 122 6.23 -0.34 -13.20
CA LEU A 122 6.40 -1.56 -14.00
C LEU A 122 6.86 -1.24 -15.42
N ALA A 123 6.24 -0.26 -16.08
CA ALA A 123 6.63 0.15 -17.44
C ALA A 123 8.09 0.61 -17.52
N PHE A 124 8.58 1.30 -16.49
CA PHE A 124 9.97 1.77 -16.42
C PHE A 124 10.99 0.62 -16.24
N LEU A 125 10.57 -0.47 -15.61
CA LEU A 125 11.43 -1.62 -15.34
C LEU A 125 11.56 -2.58 -16.52
N LEU A 126 10.66 -2.49 -17.51
CA LEU A 126 10.68 -3.31 -18.71
C LEU A 126 11.62 -2.71 -19.78
N GLU A 127 12.23 -3.56 -20.61
CA GLU A 127 13.01 -3.10 -21.77
C GLU A 127 12.12 -2.44 -22.83
N ASP A 128 10.91 -2.97 -23.01
CA ASP A 128 9.86 -2.38 -23.81
C ASP A 128 8.73 -1.92 -22.88
N ALA A 129 8.59 -0.61 -22.74
CA ALA A 129 7.55 0.01 -21.92
C ALA A 129 6.14 -0.05 -22.57
N SER A 130 5.98 -0.79 -23.66
CA SER A 130 4.70 -0.94 -24.38
C SER A 130 3.77 -1.91 -23.64
N ILE A 131 3.29 -1.48 -22.47
CA ILE A 131 2.31 -2.22 -21.66
C ILE A 131 0.98 -1.46 -21.63
N LYS A 132 -0.09 -2.17 -21.31
CA LYS A 132 -1.40 -1.56 -21.05
C LYS A 132 -1.62 -1.50 -19.54
N GLU A 133 -1.68 -0.30 -19.00
CA GLU A 133 -2.07 -0.05 -17.62
C GLU A 133 -3.52 0.46 -17.58
N VAL A 134 -4.31 -0.08 -16.64
CA VAL A 134 -5.69 0.35 -16.39
C VAL A 134 -5.80 0.70 -14.91
N ILE A 135 -6.19 1.95 -14.62
CA ILE A 135 -6.43 2.41 -13.26
C ILE A 135 -7.91 2.25 -12.94
N SER A 136 -8.22 1.43 -11.95
CA SER A 136 -9.58 1.19 -11.48
C SER A 136 -9.71 1.50 -10.01
N PRO A 137 -10.82 2.13 -9.56
CA PRO A 137 -11.12 2.24 -8.13
C PRO A 137 -11.24 0.83 -7.53
N TYR A 138 -10.55 0.60 -6.42
CA TYR A 138 -10.57 -0.69 -5.76
C TYR A 138 -11.52 -0.69 -4.56
N PHE A 139 -11.24 0.11 -3.54
CA PHE A 139 -12.18 0.33 -2.44
C PHE A 139 -12.02 1.71 -1.81
N MET A 140 -12.89 2.03 -0.84
CA MET A 140 -12.90 3.28 -0.12
C MET A 140 -12.50 3.07 1.34
N GLY A 141 -11.61 3.94 1.84
CA GLY A 141 -11.28 4.03 3.27
C GLY A 141 -11.98 5.23 3.93
N ARG A 142 -12.24 5.12 5.24
CA ARG A 142 -12.75 6.21 6.07
C ARG A 142 -12.15 6.13 7.47
N ILE A 143 -11.71 7.26 8.00
CA ILE A 143 -11.40 7.40 9.43
C ILE A 143 -12.72 7.50 10.18
N VAL A 144 -12.99 6.53 11.05
CA VAL A 144 -14.23 6.44 11.85
C VAL A 144 -14.10 7.22 13.15
N ASP A 145 -12.94 7.14 13.81
CA ASP A 145 -12.58 7.87 15.01
C ASP A 145 -11.25 8.58 14.79
N PHE A 146 -11.31 9.90 14.65
CA PHE A 146 -10.12 10.67 14.30
C PHE A 146 -9.11 10.75 15.44
N GLU A 147 -9.57 10.90 16.70
CA GLU A 147 -8.67 10.99 17.85
C GLU A 147 -7.91 9.67 18.03
N ALA A 148 -8.61 8.54 18.02
CA ALA A 148 -8.00 7.22 18.13
C ALA A 148 -7.08 6.91 16.94
N PHE A 149 -7.49 7.25 15.71
CA PHE A 149 -6.68 7.03 14.52
C PHE A 149 -5.33 7.76 14.57
N VAL A 150 -5.33 8.99 15.08
CA VAL A 150 -4.13 9.83 15.18
C VAL A 150 -3.13 9.29 16.22
N GLU A 151 -3.61 8.69 17.32
CA GLU A 151 -2.75 8.09 18.35
C GLU A 151 -1.91 6.93 17.81
N ASP A 152 -2.47 6.14 16.88
CA ASP A 152 -1.81 4.98 16.27
C ASP A 152 -1.11 5.33 14.95
N TYR A 153 -1.30 6.55 14.42
CA TYR A 153 -0.75 6.93 13.13
C TYR A 153 0.78 7.17 13.19
N PRO A 154 1.57 6.57 12.30
CA PRO A 154 3.03 6.67 12.31
C PRO A 154 3.50 7.98 11.66
N PHE A 155 3.31 9.11 12.33
CA PHE A 155 3.88 10.37 11.84
C PHE A 155 5.40 10.29 11.76
N ARG A 156 5.95 10.99 10.79
CA ARG A 156 7.41 11.04 10.62
C ARG A 156 8.07 11.86 11.73
N PRO A 157 9.16 11.37 12.34
CA PRO A 157 9.92 12.10 13.34
C PRO A 157 10.45 13.44 12.82
N SER A 158 10.68 14.38 13.72
CA SER A 158 11.20 15.72 13.42
C SER A 158 12.11 16.23 14.53
N VAL A 159 12.78 17.34 14.29
CA VAL A 159 13.60 18.01 15.31
C VAL A 159 12.77 18.85 16.30
N LEU A 160 11.54 19.22 15.93
CA LEU A 160 10.61 20.03 16.72
C LEU A 160 9.26 19.34 16.84
N ASP A 161 8.57 19.60 17.94
CA ASP A 161 7.15 19.27 18.06
C ASP A 161 6.36 20.14 17.06
N ARG A 162 5.27 19.61 16.53
CA ARG A 162 4.42 20.25 15.54
C ARG A 162 2.99 20.36 16.05
N GLU A 163 2.32 21.45 15.73
CA GLU A 163 0.93 21.69 16.14
C GLU A 163 0.11 22.23 14.97
N TRP A 164 -1.13 21.76 14.88
CA TRP A 164 -2.10 22.26 13.91
C TRP A 164 -3.47 22.39 14.55
N LYS A 165 -4.07 23.60 14.45
CA LYS A 165 -5.44 23.87 14.86
C LYS A 165 -6.33 23.98 13.62
N PHE A 166 -7.38 23.20 13.56
CA PHE A 166 -8.28 23.15 12.41
C PHE A 166 -9.70 22.76 12.81
N THR A 167 -10.65 23.05 11.92
CA THR A 167 -12.02 22.52 12.01
C THR A 167 -12.14 21.30 11.09
N LEU A 168 -12.42 20.14 11.68
CA LEU A 168 -12.74 18.91 10.97
C LEU A 168 -14.25 18.87 10.69
N MET A 169 -14.61 18.66 9.42
CA MET A 169 -15.98 18.58 8.97
C MET A 169 -16.35 17.14 8.67
N ASP A 170 -17.27 16.58 9.45
CA ASP A 170 -17.82 15.24 9.26
C ASP A 170 -19.35 15.26 9.45
N PRO A 171 -20.12 15.27 8.35
CA PRO A 171 -21.58 15.34 8.45
C PRO A 171 -22.24 14.02 8.91
N VAL A 172 -21.46 12.94 9.07
CA VAL A 172 -21.98 11.61 9.40
C VAL A 172 -21.65 11.21 10.84
N MET A 173 -20.42 11.48 11.28
CA MET A 173 -19.93 11.07 12.61
C MET A 173 -19.69 12.30 13.48
N GLU A 174 -20.53 12.50 14.49
CA GLU A 174 -20.42 13.63 15.43
C GLU A 174 -19.09 13.62 16.20
N CYS A 175 -18.53 12.44 16.48
CA CYS A 175 -17.24 12.32 17.14
C CYS A 175 -16.09 12.98 16.35
N ASN A 176 -16.19 13.11 15.05
CA ASN A 176 -15.19 13.76 14.20
C ASN A 176 -15.52 15.22 13.89
N GLN A 177 -16.74 15.68 14.16
CA GLN A 177 -17.18 17.04 13.82
C GLN A 177 -16.71 18.05 14.87
N GLY A 178 -15.95 19.09 14.49
CA GLY A 178 -15.58 20.20 15.37
C GLY A 178 -14.15 20.69 15.21
N SER A 179 -13.72 21.55 16.15
CA SER A 179 -12.36 22.08 16.16
C SER A 179 -11.43 21.17 16.96
N PHE A 180 -10.24 20.94 16.42
CA PHE A 180 -9.20 20.08 17.00
C PHE A 180 -7.86 20.80 17.06
N LEU A 181 -7.06 20.43 18.06
CA LEU A 181 -5.62 20.64 18.09
C LEU A 181 -4.97 19.29 17.88
N LEU A 182 -4.25 19.14 16.78
CA LEU A 182 -3.32 18.05 16.53
C LEU A 182 -1.94 18.45 17.01
N THR A 183 -1.33 17.64 17.87
CA THR A 183 0.07 17.75 18.28
C THR A 183 0.82 16.51 17.79
N ILE A 184 2.02 16.72 17.24
CA ILE A 184 2.90 15.64 16.79
C ILE A 184 4.25 15.87 17.48
N SER A 185 4.63 14.97 18.35
CA SER A 185 5.91 15.03 19.07
C SER A 185 7.09 14.77 18.13
N ARG A 186 8.31 15.07 18.60
CA ARG A 186 9.55 14.90 17.81
C ARG A 186 9.79 13.47 17.36
N ASP A 187 9.34 12.49 18.13
CA ASP A 187 9.45 11.06 17.84
C ASP A 187 8.33 10.54 16.91
N GLY A 188 7.40 11.42 16.48
CA GLY A 188 6.34 11.07 15.55
C GLY A 188 5.06 10.57 16.21
N HIS A 189 4.93 10.68 17.55
CA HIS A 189 3.67 10.33 18.22
C HIS A 189 2.64 11.46 18.06
N GLY A 190 1.48 11.13 17.51
CA GLY A 190 0.37 12.05 17.30
C GLY A 190 -0.63 12.02 18.44
N GLN A 191 -1.21 13.17 18.73
CA GLN A 191 -2.36 13.30 19.61
C GLN A 191 -3.33 14.37 19.08
N ALA A 192 -4.60 14.03 18.98
CA ALA A 192 -5.63 15.00 18.65
C ALA A 192 -6.51 15.24 19.89
N ARG A 193 -6.92 16.48 20.12
CA ARG A 193 -7.90 16.84 21.15
C ARG A 193 -8.86 17.90 20.68
N ARG A 194 -10.10 17.82 21.11
CA ARG A 194 -11.10 18.86 20.83
C ARG A 194 -10.76 20.16 21.53
N ILE A 195 -11.02 21.26 20.84
CA ILE A 195 -10.92 22.62 21.37
C ILE A 195 -12.21 23.38 21.10
N MET A 196 -12.49 24.39 21.92
CA MET A 196 -13.70 25.22 21.80
C MET A 196 -13.49 26.43 20.91
N GLU A 197 -12.24 26.76 20.58
CA GLU A 197 -11.89 27.91 19.74
C GLU A 197 -12.25 27.61 18.29
N PRO A 198 -12.84 28.56 17.56
CA PRO A 198 -13.02 28.44 16.13
C PRO A 198 -11.67 28.49 15.42
N CYS A 199 -11.49 27.64 14.42
CA CYS A 199 -10.26 27.58 13.63
C CYS A 199 -10.52 28.12 12.21
N GLU A 200 -9.54 28.86 11.67
CA GLU A 200 -9.57 29.34 10.29
C GLU A 200 -9.33 28.19 9.30
N ASP A 201 -8.37 27.31 9.63
CA ASP A 201 -8.07 26.13 8.82
C ASP A 201 -9.25 25.15 8.85
N LYS A 202 -9.61 24.62 7.68
CA LYS A 202 -10.74 23.69 7.52
C LYS A 202 -10.40 22.54 6.62
N ILE A 203 -10.83 21.34 7.03
CA ILE A 203 -10.66 20.12 6.25
C ILE A 203 -11.86 19.18 6.46
N SER A 204 -12.28 18.50 5.41
CA SER A 204 -13.29 17.44 5.54
C SER A 204 -12.65 16.13 5.98
N ILE A 205 -13.43 15.26 6.63
CA ILE A 205 -12.95 13.91 7.02
C ILE A 205 -12.51 13.08 5.82
N GLN A 206 -13.14 13.25 4.65
CA GLN A 206 -12.76 12.59 3.41
C GLN A 206 -11.36 13.02 2.95
N THR A 207 -11.09 14.33 3.02
CA THR A 207 -9.76 14.86 2.67
C THR A 207 -8.72 14.47 3.70
N MET A 208 -9.07 14.48 5.00
CA MET A 208 -8.21 13.99 6.08
C MET A 208 -7.85 12.52 5.87
N THR A 209 -8.83 11.68 5.56
CA THR A 209 -8.60 10.25 5.24
C THR A 209 -7.70 10.11 4.02
N THR A 210 -7.99 10.83 2.93
CA THR A 210 -7.17 10.82 1.70
C THR A 210 -5.71 11.15 1.97
N MET A 211 -5.47 12.13 2.85
CA MET A 211 -4.16 12.64 3.22
C MET A 211 -3.41 11.65 4.13
N LEU A 212 -4.02 11.25 5.25
CA LEU A 212 -3.38 10.38 6.23
C LEU A 212 -3.18 8.94 5.71
N MET A 213 -4.07 8.45 4.85
CA MET A 213 -3.86 7.17 4.16
C MET A 213 -2.84 7.24 3.02
N GLY A 214 -2.20 8.39 2.77
CA GLY A 214 -1.13 8.52 1.78
C GLY A 214 -1.59 8.52 0.32
N TYR A 215 -2.91 8.57 0.03
CA TYR A 215 -3.40 8.53 -1.35
C TYR A 215 -3.08 9.81 -2.13
N LYS A 216 -3.18 10.98 -1.49
CA LYS A 216 -2.75 12.27 -2.07
C LYS A 216 -2.06 13.12 -1.02
N ARG A 217 -1.00 13.80 -1.46
CA ARG A 217 -0.15 14.63 -0.61
C ARG A 217 -0.83 15.93 -0.21
N PRO A 218 -0.50 16.51 0.97
CA PRO A 218 -1.04 17.78 1.46
C PRO A 218 -0.92 18.93 0.45
N GLU A 219 0.24 19.12 -0.18
CA GLU A 219 0.46 20.17 -1.19
C GLU A 219 -0.53 20.04 -2.36
N TYR A 220 -0.69 18.83 -2.90
CA TYR A 220 -1.65 18.57 -3.97
C TYR A 220 -3.08 18.87 -3.55
N LEU A 221 -3.48 18.46 -2.34
CA LEU A 221 -4.82 18.68 -1.80
C LEU A 221 -5.09 20.17 -1.55
N ALA A 222 -4.10 20.94 -1.09
CA ALA A 222 -4.17 22.39 -0.96
C ALA A 222 -4.32 23.07 -2.33
N LYS A 223 -3.49 22.66 -3.31
CA LYS A 223 -3.54 23.19 -4.68
C LYS A 223 -4.89 23.03 -5.35
N ILE A 224 -5.61 21.94 -5.09
CA ILE A 224 -6.96 21.71 -5.63
C ILE A 224 -8.08 22.25 -4.71
N GLY A 225 -7.73 22.98 -3.64
CA GLY A 225 -8.69 23.64 -2.74
C GLY A 225 -9.40 22.69 -1.75
N ARG A 226 -8.85 21.51 -1.49
CA ARG A 226 -9.40 20.55 -0.53
C ARG A 226 -8.96 20.81 0.90
N ILE A 227 -7.82 21.46 1.11
CA ILE A 227 -7.33 21.92 2.40
C ILE A 227 -7.29 23.45 2.35
N GLN A 228 -7.90 24.10 3.34
CA GLN A 228 -7.81 25.53 3.55
C GLN A 228 -6.94 25.78 4.79
N ALA A 229 -5.67 26.07 4.59
CA ALA A 229 -4.68 26.31 5.64
C ALA A 229 -3.57 27.24 5.12
N ALA A 230 -2.78 27.80 6.03
CA ALA A 230 -1.61 28.58 5.68
C ALA A 230 -0.53 27.71 5.02
N GLU A 231 0.32 28.30 4.16
CA GLU A 231 1.38 27.62 3.44
C GLU A 231 2.32 26.85 4.40
N TRP A 232 2.76 27.47 5.48
CA TRP A 232 3.61 26.83 6.47
C TRP A 232 2.95 25.57 7.13
N THR A 233 1.61 25.56 7.25
CA THR A 233 0.86 24.39 7.73
C THR A 233 0.93 23.25 6.72
N ILE A 234 0.81 23.57 5.42
CA ILE A 234 0.92 22.58 4.35
C ILE A 234 2.33 21.96 4.32
N ASP A 235 3.38 22.79 4.41
CA ASP A 235 4.77 22.32 4.49
C ASP A 235 4.99 21.41 5.70
N MET A 236 4.46 21.80 6.85
CA MET A 236 4.52 20.99 8.08
C MET A 236 3.82 19.63 7.91
N LEU A 237 2.66 19.59 7.27
CA LEU A 237 1.92 18.35 6.98
C LEU A 237 2.66 17.48 5.95
N GLU A 238 3.29 18.09 4.93
CA GLU A 238 4.14 17.36 3.96
C GLU A 238 5.30 16.64 4.65
N ASP A 239 5.92 17.29 5.64
CA ASP A 239 7.01 16.68 6.42
C ASP A 239 6.54 15.66 7.45
N ALA A 240 5.31 15.81 7.96
CA ALA A 240 4.81 14.99 9.05
C ALA A 240 4.20 13.66 8.61
N ILE A 241 3.54 13.67 7.46
CA ILE A 241 2.72 12.54 7.00
C ILE A 241 3.57 11.49 6.27
N GLU A 242 3.23 10.21 6.52
CA GLU A 242 3.85 9.08 5.82
C GLU A 242 3.82 9.28 4.30
N GLN A 243 4.93 8.97 3.63
CA GLN A 243 5.10 9.19 2.20
C GLN A 243 4.80 7.95 1.35
N GLN A 244 4.66 6.79 1.97
CA GLN A 244 4.32 5.59 1.22
C GLN A 244 2.90 5.68 0.68
N THR A 245 2.71 5.24 -0.56
CA THR A 245 1.39 5.04 -1.14
C THR A 245 0.71 3.85 -0.46
N PRO A 246 -0.59 3.93 -0.15
CA PRO A 246 -1.27 2.82 0.51
C PRO A 246 -1.39 1.63 -0.43
N TYR A 247 -1.17 0.46 0.13
CA TYR A 247 -1.35 -0.82 -0.56
C TYR A 247 -2.38 -1.68 0.16
N ILE A 248 -3.23 -2.33 -0.60
CA ILE A 248 -4.13 -3.37 -0.13
C ILE A 248 -4.49 -4.29 -1.31
N SER A 249 -4.36 -5.59 -1.12
CA SER A 249 -4.74 -6.64 -2.08
C SER A 249 -5.87 -7.53 -1.57
N ASP A 250 -6.43 -7.21 -0.41
CA ASP A 250 -7.54 -7.96 0.17
C ASP A 250 -8.87 -7.53 -0.46
N TYR A 251 -9.80 -8.48 -0.58
CA TYR A 251 -11.17 -8.24 -1.02
C TYR A 251 -12.14 -8.62 0.11
N PHE A 252 -13.06 -7.72 0.43
CA PHE A 252 -14.05 -7.87 1.52
C PHE A 252 -15.47 -7.93 0.97
#